data_e0d50a133e37cc3be39ecddf25b29caf
#
_entry.id   e0d50a133e37cc3be39ecddf25b29caf
#
_cell.length_a   1.000
_cell.length_b   1.000
_cell.length_c   1.000
_cell.angle_alpha   90.00
_cell.angle_beta   90.00
_cell.angle_gamma   90.00
#
_symmetry.space_group_name_H-M   'P 1'
#
loop_
_entity.id
_entity.type
_entity.pdbx_description
1 polymer ?
#
loop_
_entity_poly.entity_id
_entity_poly.type
_entity_poly.pdbx_seq_one_letter_code
_entity_poly.pdbx_strand_id
1 'polypeptide(L)'
;YVLFRNAALKPLIGLYAFWRKHHDGIEDTEIISGKELMRREPNLTPETKFAMYNPSAGCVCPYGLTIAYAENAVQNGAQVSLNTAVLSMEVSEHNIISVTTNRGVIHPKIVINAAGVFAEDIAAMADDRFFSIHPRRGTNSILDQKAGAYMHSVASVKDISVHGKTHSKGGGILHTVHDNLLVGP
;
A
#
# COMPACT_ATOMS: atom_id res chain seq x y z
N TYR A 1 -1.15 -0.79 14.48
CA TYR A 1 -1.91 -1.83 15.19
C TYR A 1 -2.81 -2.62 14.25
N VAL A 2 -2.78 -3.93 14.36
CA VAL A 2 -3.80 -4.81 13.78
C VAL A 2 -4.66 -5.32 14.93
N LEU A 3 -5.96 -4.96 14.91
CA LEU A 3 -6.89 -5.16 16.02
C LEU A 3 -7.66 -6.47 15.87
N PHE A 4 -7.79 -7.21 16.96
CA PHE A 4 -8.52 -8.48 17.01
C PHE A 4 -9.61 -8.46 18.08
N ARG A 5 -10.85 -8.80 17.68
CA ARG A 5 -12.01 -8.90 18.58
C ARG A 5 -12.15 -10.29 19.20
N ASN A 6 -11.60 -11.31 18.59
CA ASN A 6 -11.67 -12.68 19.06
C ASN A 6 -10.39 -13.08 19.84
N ALA A 7 -10.50 -13.22 21.15
CA ALA A 7 -9.39 -13.59 22.03
C ALA A 7 -8.81 -14.99 21.72
N ALA A 8 -9.61 -15.93 21.19
CA ALA A 8 -9.16 -17.26 20.84
C ALA A 8 -8.07 -17.30 19.74
N LEU A 9 -7.97 -16.24 18.95
CA LEU A 9 -6.95 -16.11 17.92
C LEU A 9 -5.58 -15.73 18.48
N LYS A 10 -5.49 -15.28 19.75
CA LYS A 10 -4.24 -14.77 20.33
C LYS A 10 -3.06 -15.76 20.25
N PRO A 11 -3.22 -17.06 20.55
CA PRO A 11 -2.10 -18.01 20.42
C PRO A 11 -1.62 -18.17 18.97
N LEU A 12 -2.55 -18.22 18.02
CA LEU A 12 -2.25 -18.35 16.60
C LEU A 12 -1.49 -17.13 16.08
N ILE A 13 -1.95 -15.95 16.44
CA ILE A 13 -1.31 -14.69 16.05
C ILE A 13 0.05 -14.54 16.75
N GLY A 14 0.19 -15.01 17.99
CA GLY A 14 1.47 -15.08 18.69
C GLY A 14 2.47 -15.99 17.99
N LEU A 15 2.04 -17.16 17.54
CA LEU A 15 2.86 -18.08 16.76
C LEU A 15 3.28 -17.46 15.41
N TYR A 16 2.34 -16.78 14.74
CA TYR A 16 2.64 -16.06 13.49
C TYR A 16 3.67 -14.96 13.72
N ALA A 17 3.53 -14.16 14.77
CA ALA A 17 4.51 -13.11 15.11
C ALA A 17 5.89 -13.70 15.40
N PHE A 18 5.94 -14.81 16.16
CA PHE A 18 7.17 -15.55 16.43
C PHE A 18 7.82 -16.09 15.14
N TRP A 19 7.03 -16.69 14.25
CA TRP A 19 7.52 -17.18 12.95
C TRP A 19 8.10 -16.04 12.11
N ARG A 20 7.41 -14.91 12.03
CA ARG A 20 7.88 -13.73 11.29
C ARG A 20 9.19 -13.17 11.82
N LYS A 21 9.36 -13.16 13.14
CA LYS A 21 10.60 -12.74 13.76
C LYS A 21 11.79 -13.57 13.28
N HIS A 22 11.62 -14.89 13.18
CA HIS A 22 12.70 -15.81 12.86
C HIS A 22 12.91 -16.02 11.35
N HIS A 23 11.86 -15.83 10.56
CA HIS A 23 11.90 -16.08 9.12
C HIS A 23 12.07 -14.81 8.30
N ASP A 24 11.35 -13.75 8.67
CA ASP A 24 11.32 -12.49 7.91
C ASP A 24 12.23 -11.40 8.52
N GLY A 25 12.88 -11.69 9.65
CA GLY A 25 13.73 -10.73 10.36
C GLY A 25 12.97 -9.54 10.96
N ILE A 26 11.65 -9.68 11.19
CA ILE A 26 10.84 -8.62 11.81
C ILE A 26 10.86 -8.80 13.32
N GLU A 27 11.83 -8.19 13.97
CA GLU A 27 12.13 -8.41 15.40
C GLU A 27 11.17 -7.71 16.35
N ASP A 28 10.55 -6.62 15.94
CA ASP A 28 9.86 -5.66 16.78
C ASP A 28 8.33 -5.85 16.87
N THR A 29 7.79 -6.97 16.35
CA THR A 29 6.36 -7.26 16.46
C THR A 29 5.97 -7.70 17.85
N GLU A 30 5.06 -6.99 18.50
CA GLU A 30 4.53 -7.25 19.83
C GLU A 30 3.04 -7.66 19.80
N ILE A 31 2.65 -8.54 20.72
CA ILE A 31 1.23 -8.84 20.98
C ILE A 31 0.83 -8.15 22.28
N ILE A 32 0.06 -7.08 22.17
CA ILE A 32 -0.40 -6.32 23.31
C ILE A 32 -1.85 -6.64 23.69
N SER A 33 -2.18 -6.53 24.96
CA SER A 33 -3.55 -6.74 25.45
C SER A 33 -4.46 -5.57 25.04
N GLY A 34 -5.79 -5.82 25.00
CA GLY A 34 -6.75 -4.75 24.76
C GLY A 34 -6.67 -3.64 25.82
N LYS A 35 -6.34 -3.98 27.10
CA LYS A 35 -6.13 -2.98 28.14
C LYS A 35 -4.95 -2.07 27.85
N GLU A 36 -3.82 -2.64 27.43
CA GLU A 36 -2.63 -1.85 27.08
C GLU A 36 -2.88 -1.02 25.81
N LEU A 37 -3.60 -1.59 24.83
CA LEU A 37 -4.00 -0.84 23.64
C LEU A 37 -4.84 0.39 24.00
N MET A 38 -5.85 0.23 24.87
CA MET A 38 -6.71 1.35 25.32
C MET A 38 -5.93 2.40 26.13
N ARG A 39 -4.82 2.01 26.77
CA ARG A 39 -3.94 2.97 27.43
C ARG A 39 -3.15 3.81 26.43
N ARG A 40 -2.71 3.20 25.33
CA ARG A 40 -1.92 3.87 24.26
C ARG A 40 -2.82 4.68 23.33
N GLU A 41 -3.99 4.14 22.98
CA GLU A 41 -4.96 4.72 22.04
C GLU A 41 -6.38 4.64 22.63
N PRO A 42 -6.73 5.58 23.53
CA PRO A 42 -7.97 5.50 24.33
C PRO A 42 -9.25 5.65 23.50
N ASN A 43 -9.16 6.18 22.29
CA ASN A 43 -10.30 6.40 21.40
C ASN A 43 -10.61 5.22 20.49
N LEU A 44 -9.86 4.12 20.59
CA LEU A 44 -10.18 2.90 19.87
C LEU A 44 -11.38 2.15 20.50
N THR A 45 -11.95 1.22 19.73
CA THR A 45 -13.09 0.44 20.21
C THR A 45 -12.72 -0.47 21.38
N PRO A 46 -13.48 -0.44 22.50
CA PRO A 46 -13.24 -1.29 23.66
C PRO A 46 -13.51 -2.78 23.41
N GLU A 47 -14.12 -3.12 22.26
CA GLU A 47 -14.36 -4.52 21.86
C GLU A 47 -13.06 -5.25 21.52
N THR A 48 -11.97 -4.53 21.29
CA THR A 48 -10.67 -5.11 20.95
C THR A 48 -10.10 -5.90 22.13
N LYS A 49 -9.86 -7.19 21.92
CA LYS A 49 -9.32 -8.10 22.93
C LYS A 49 -7.80 -8.08 23.01
N PHE A 50 -7.15 -7.93 21.86
CA PHE A 50 -5.70 -7.77 21.74
C PHE A 50 -5.35 -7.14 20.39
N ALA A 51 -4.13 -6.70 20.24
CA ALA A 51 -3.60 -6.20 18.98
C ALA A 51 -2.19 -6.76 18.70
N MET A 52 -1.89 -6.93 17.44
CA MET A 52 -0.52 -7.05 16.97
C MET A 52 0.00 -5.64 16.69
N TYR A 53 1.08 -5.27 17.34
CA TYR A 53 1.72 -3.98 17.22
C TYR A 53 3.09 -4.11 16.55
N ASN A 54 3.34 -3.28 15.59
CA ASN A 54 4.63 -3.17 14.93
C ASN A 54 5.12 -1.72 15.04
N PRO A 55 6.07 -1.42 15.93
CA PRO A 55 6.55 -0.07 16.16
C PRO A 55 7.32 0.53 14.97
N SER A 56 7.92 -0.28 14.13
CA SER A 56 8.62 0.19 12.92
C SER A 56 7.70 0.52 11.75
N ALA A 57 6.40 0.18 11.84
CA ALA A 57 5.43 0.59 10.84
C ALA A 57 5.13 2.09 10.97
N GLY A 58 5.14 2.78 9.85
CA GLY A 58 4.91 4.22 9.80
C GLY A 58 4.09 4.65 8.59
N CYS A 59 3.87 5.95 8.50
CA CYS A 59 3.20 6.61 7.40
C CYS A 59 4.17 7.49 6.64
N VAL A 60 3.95 7.63 5.37
CA VAL A 60 4.70 8.52 4.49
C VAL A 60 3.72 9.28 3.61
N CYS A 61 4.04 10.51 3.29
CA CYS A 61 3.33 11.25 2.25
C CYS A 61 3.62 10.61 0.89
N PRO A 62 2.63 10.04 0.19
CA PRO A 62 2.87 9.35 -1.08
C PRO A 62 3.35 10.30 -2.17
N TYR A 63 2.90 11.54 -2.16
CA TYR A 63 3.37 12.57 -3.10
C TYR A 63 4.84 12.91 -2.86
N GLY A 64 5.22 13.20 -1.61
CA GLY A 64 6.60 13.50 -1.24
C GLY A 64 7.54 12.34 -1.56
N LEU A 65 7.12 11.10 -1.28
CA LEU A 65 7.89 9.91 -1.61
C LEU A 65 8.10 9.76 -3.12
N THR A 66 7.04 9.95 -3.92
CA THR A 66 7.12 9.85 -5.39
C THR A 66 8.06 10.91 -5.96
N ILE A 67 7.95 12.15 -5.47
CA ILE A 67 8.82 13.25 -5.89
C ILE A 67 10.27 12.94 -5.52
N ALA A 68 10.55 12.50 -4.30
CA ALA A 68 11.89 12.17 -3.84
C ALA A 68 12.55 11.05 -4.68
N TYR A 69 11.77 10.03 -5.06
CA TYR A 69 12.28 9.00 -5.97
C TYR A 69 12.59 9.55 -7.37
N ALA A 70 11.74 10.43 -7.90
CA ALA A 70 11.98 11.04 -9.20
C ALA A 70 13.20 11.95 -9.18
N GLU A 71 13.35 12.78 -8.14
CA GLU A 71 14.52 13.64 -7.95
C GLU A 71 15.81 12.83 -7.83
N ASN A 72 15.79 11.76 -7.02
CA ASN A 72 16.93 10.86 -6.88
C ASN A 72 17.29 10.18 -8.21
N ALA A 73 16.30 9.74 -8.97
CA ALA A 73 16.54 9.16 -10.29
C ALA A 73 17.19 10.17 -11.24
N VAL A 74 16.72 11.41 -11.26
CA VAL A 74 17.31 12.48 -12.10
C VAL A 74 18.74 12.79 -11.68
N GLN A 75 19.04 12.86 -10.37
CA GLN A 75 20.40 13.03 -9.86
C GLN A 75 21.34 11.89 -10.29
N ASN A 76 20.81 10.70 -10.50
CA ASN A 76 21.55 9.53 -11.01
C ASN A 76 21.50 9.39 -12.55
N GLY A 77 21.12 10.46 -13.27
CA GLY A 77 21.18 10.53 -14.73
C GLY A 77 19.94 10.05 -15.47
N ALA A 78 18.84 9.73 -14.77
CA ALA A 78 17.58 9.42 -15.44
C ALA A 78 16.93 10.68 -16.02
N GLN A 79 16.18 10.51 -17.11
CA GLN A 79 15.36 11.56 -17.69
C GLN A 79 13.89 11.34 -17.37
N VAL A 80 13.23 12.35 -16.82
CA VAL A 80 11.78 12.32 -16.57
C VAL A 80 11.08 13.16 -17.63
N SER A 81 10.30 12.53 -18.49
CA SER A 81 9.55 13.18 -19.55
C SER A 81 8.06 13.29 -19.17
N LEU A 82 7.66 14.45 -18.65
CA LEU A 82 6.27 14.74 -18.33
C LEU A 82 5.45 14.98 -19.60
N ASN A 83 4.12 14.77 -19.51
CA ASN A 83 3.18 14.91 -20.64
C ASN A 83 3.62 14.11 -21.87
N THR A 84 4.18 12.92 -21.63
CA THR A 84 4.64 12.02 -22.68
C THR A 84 3.85 10.73 -22.60
N ALA A 85 2.93 10.55 -23.55
CA ALA A 85 2.08 9.37 -23.63
C ALA A 85 2.67 8.35 -24.61
N VAL A 86 2.70 7.10 -24.22
CA VAL A 86 2.98 5.98 -25.13
C VAL A 86 1.76 5.75 -26.00
N LEU A 87 1.94 5.72 -27.30
CA LEU A 87 0.87 5.57 -28.30
C LEU A 87 0.86 4.18 -28.93
N SER A 88 2.03 3.62 -29.19
CA SER A 88 2.18 2.27 -29.75
C SER A 88 3.59 1.72 -29.48
N MET A 89 3.75 0.43 -29.68
CA MET A 89 5.04 -0.25 -29.66
C MET A 89 5.19 -1.09 -30.92
N GLU A 90 6.39 -1.13 -31.45
CA GLU A 90 6.78 -2.05 -32.51
C GLU A 90 7.45 -3.26 -31.88
N VAL A 91 6.89 -4.44 -32.14
CA VAL A 91 7.38 -5.70 -31.60
C VAL A 91 7.87 -6.58 -32.75
N SER A 92 9.06 -7.13 -32.62
CA SER A 92 9.61 -8.11 -33.57
C SER A 92 10.34 -9.21 -32.80
N GLU A 93 10.10 -10.46 -33.15
CA GLU A 93 10.72 -11.63 -32.52
C GLU A 93 10.66 -11.60 -30.98
N HIS A 94 9.51 -11.21 -30.42
CA HIS A 94 9.26 -11.03 -28.97
C HIS A 94 10.10 -9.93 -28.30
N ASN A 95 10.70 -9.03 -29.07
CA ASN A 95 11.44 -7.88 -28.56
C ASN A 95 10.72 -6.58 -28.95
N ILE A 96 10.71 -5.61 -28.03
CA ILE A 96 10.23 -4.26 -28.31
C ILE A 96 11.35 -3.51 -29.05
N ILE A 97 11.10 -3.18 -30.31
CA ILE A 97 12.05 -2.49 -31.19
C ILE A 97 11.97 -0.98 -31.00
N SER A 98 10.75 -0.46 -30.90
CA SER A 98 10.52 0.96 -30.69
C SER A 98 9.27 1.22 -29.87
N VAL A 99 9.26 2.37 -29.19
CA VAL A 99 8.13 2.91 -28.46
C VAL A 99 7.80 4.28 -29.05
N THR A 100 6.64 4.39 -29.68
CA THR A 100 6.14 5.65 -30.21
C THR A 100 5.40 6.43 -29.13
N THR A 101 5.77 7.70 -28.96
CA THR A 101 5.14 8.61 -28.04
C THR A 101 4.62 9.84 -28.78
N ASN A 102 3.80 10.65 -28.11
CA ASN A 102 3.35 11.95 -28.64
C ASN A 102 4.52 12.98 -28.79
N ARG A 103 5.74 12.63 -28.38
CA ARG A 103 6.94 13.47 -28.45
C ARG A 103 8.06 12.90 -29.29
N GLY A 104 7.85 11.76 -29.92
CA GLY A 104 8.86 11.09 -30.75
C GLY A 104 8.96 9.60 -30.48
N VAL A 105 9.88 8.96 -31.16
CA VAL A 105 10.14 7.53 -31.07
C VAL A 105 11.37 7.27 -30.21
N ILE A 106 11.28 6.25 -29.37
CA ILE A 106 12.35 5.80 -28.48
C ILE A 106 12.72 4.38 -28.88
N HIS A 107 14.01 4.07 -28.93
CA HIS A 107 14.52 2.71 -29.16
C HIS A 107 15.16 2.18 -27.87
N PRO A 108 14.36 1.56 -26.98
CA PRO A 108 14.84 1.09 -25.67
C PRO A 108 15.53 -0.27 -25.77
N LYS A 109 16.42 -0.57 -24.85
CA LYS A 109 16.93 -1.92 -24.64
C LYS A 109 16.00 -2.77 -23.78
N ILE A 110 15.30 -2.13 -22.84
CA ILE A 110 14.37 -2.74 -21.90
C ILE A 110 13.22 -1.77 -21.67
N VAL A 111 12.01 -2.27 -21.62
CA VAL A 111 10.80 -1.53 -21.23
C VAL A 111 10.28 -2.07 -19.92
N ILE A 112 10.04 -1.18 -18.94
CA ILE A 112 9.41 -1.53 -17.68
C ILE A 112 8.01 -0.90 -17.65
N ASN A 113 6.99 -1.77 -17.64
CA ASN A 113 5.61 -1.32 -17.54
C ASN A 113 5.22 -1.06 -16.08
N ALA A 114 5.15 0.19 -15.69
CA ALA A 114 4.70 0.65 -14.37
C ALA A 114 3.51 1.62 -14.48
N ALA A 115 2.65 1.42 -15.49
CA ALA A 115 1.58 2.36 -15.87
C ALA A 115 0.32 2.30 -14.98
N GLY A 116 0.36 1.64 -13.83
CA GLY A 116 -0.76 1.58 -12.88
C GLY A 116 -2.01 0.98 -13.52
N VAL A 117 -3.13 1.69 -13.49
CA VAL A 117 -4.41 1.21 -14.06
C VAL A 117 -4.38 1.05 -15.58
N PHE A 118 -3.41 1.64 -16.27
CA PHE A 118 -3.20 1.53 -17.71
C PHE A 118 -2.18 0.46 -18.10
N ALA A 119 -1.68 -0.32 -17.13
CA ALA A 119 -0.66 -1.33 -17.40
C ALA A 119 -1.15 -2.44 -18.35
N GLU A 120 -2.44 -2.76 -18.36
CA GLU A 120 -3.03 -3.70 -19.31
C GLU A 120 -2.95 -3.17 -20.76
N ASP A 121 -3.22 -1.88 -20.96
CA ASP A 121 -3.15 -1.24 -22.28
C ASP A 121 -1.70 -1.24 -22.81
N ILE A 122 -0.74 -0.94 -21.94
CA ILE A 122 0.69 -0.98 -22.27
C ILE A 122 1.14 -2.41 -22.62
N ALA A 123 0.70 -3.42 -21.86
CA ALA A 123 0.99 -4.81 -22.15
C ALA A 123 0.38 -5.25 -23.50
N ALA A 124 -0.83 -4.79 -23.82
CA ALA A 124 -1.45 -5.05 -25.13
C ALA A 124 -0.67 -4.43 -26.28
N MET A 125 -0.09 -3.24 -26.12
CA MET A 125 0.76 -2.62 -27.13
C MET A 125 2.07 -3.39 -27.36
N ALA A 126 2.50 -4.15 -26.36
CA ALA A 126 3.70 -5.00 -26.43
C ALA A 126 3.42 -6.45 -26.89
N ASP A 127 2.20 -6.77 -27.33
CA ASP A 127 1.73 -8.12 -27.65
C ASP A 127 1.89 -9.12 -26.49
N ASP A 128 1.90 -8.63 -25.23
CA ASP A 128 2.15 -9.44 -24.02
C ASP A 128 1.02 -9.25 -22.98
N ARG A 129 -0.23 -9.26 -23.43
CA ARG A 129 -1.39 -9.15 -22.57
C ARG A 129 -1.77 -10.49 -21.95
N PHE A 130 -1.25 -10.81 -20.77
CA PHE A 130 -1.56 -12.05 -20.02
C PHE A 130 -2.42 -11.82 -18.78
N PHE A 131 -2.84 -10.57 -18.49
CA PHE A 131 -3.67 -10.20 -17.35
C PHE A 131 -4.73 -9.18 -17.72
N SER A 132 -5.73 -9.02 -16.86
CA SER A 132 -6.74 -7.95 -16.97
C SER A 132 -6.85 -7.18 -15.67
N ILE A 133 -7.00 -5.85 -15.77
CA ILE A 133 -7.16 -4.96 -14.64
C ILE A 133 -8.63 -4.65 -14.45
N HIS A 134 -9.17 -4.97 -13.27
CA HIS A 134 -10.53 -4.61 -12.86
C HIS A 134 -10.47 -3.53 -11.77
N PRO A 135 -10.53 -2.23 -12.11
CA PRO A 135 -10.43 -1.15 -11.15
C PRO A 135 -11.53 -1.22 -10.10
N ARG A 136 -11.17 -0.98 -8.84
CA ARG A 136 -12.10 -0.86 -7.73
C ARG A 136 -12.03 0.52 -7.12
N ARG A 137 -13.19 1.07 -6.84
CA ARG A 137 -13.30 2.34 -6.15
C ARG A 137 -13.20 2.12 -4.64
N GLY A 138 -12.22 2.72 -3.99
CA GLY A 138 -12.14 2.90 -2.55
C GLY A 138 -12.39 4.36 -2.20
N THR A 139 -13.16 4.61 -1.14
CA THR A 139 -13.44 5.98 -0.69
C THR A 139 -12.78 6.19 0.67
N ASN A 140 -11.83 7.11 0.74
CA ASN A 140 -11.21 7.54 1.98
C ASN A 140 -11.81 8.89 2.40
N SER A 141 -12.05 9.06 3.69
CA SER A 141 -12.40 10.33 4.31
C SER A 141 -11.17 10.90 4.99
N ILE A 142 -10.77 12.11 4.63
CA ILE A 142 -9.69 12.83 5.30
C ILE A 142 -10.36 13.84 6.22
N LEU A 143 -10.15 13.68 7.51
CA LEU A 143 -10.69 14.56 8.54
C LEU A 143 -9.77 15.75 8.77
N ASP A 144 -10.31 16.81 9.37
CA ASP A 144 -9.55 18.00 9.77
C ASP A 144 -8.38 17.64 10.70
N GLN A 145 -7.32 18.45 10.70
CA GLN A 145 -6.15 18.28 11.58
C GLN A 145 -6.50 18.21 13.07
N LYS A 146 -7.57 18.91 13.50
CA LYS A 146 -8.07 18.81 14.89
C LYS A 146 -8.46 17.37 15.27
N ALA A 147 -8.84 16.56 14.30
CA ALA A 147 -9.16 15.16 14.53
C ALA A 147 -7.90 14.32 14.76
N GLY A 148 -6.72 14.78 14.39
CA GLY A 148 -5.44 14.09 14.62
C GLY A 148 -5.20 13.77 16.09
N ALA A 149 -5.66 14.61 17.00
CA ALA A 149 -5.55 14.37 18.44
C ALA A 149 -6.32 13.12 18.93
N TYR A 150 -7.26 12.60 18.16
CA TYR A 150 -8.02 11.40 18.55
C TYR A 150 -7.25 10.08 18.35
N MET A 151 -6.22 10.07 17.53
CA MET A 151 -5.43 8.88 17.29
C MET A 151 -4.02 9.24 16.81
N HIS A 152 -3.00 8.55 17.34
CA HIS A 152 -1.59 8.86 17.06
C HIS A 152 -0.92 7.81 16.16
N SER A 153 -1.63 6.73 15.85
CA SER A 153 -1.07 5.57 15.17
C SER A 153 -1.90 5.18 13.95
N VAL A 154 -1.44 4.15 13.25
CA VAL A 154 -2.22 3.42 12.24
C VAL A 154 -2.91 2.25 12.90
N ALA A 155 -4.21 2.08 12.70
CA ALA A 155 -4.94 0.92 13.17
C ALA A 155 -5.87 0.37 12.09
N SER A 156 -5.92 -0.95 11.99
CA SER A 156 -6.88 -1.65 11.15
C SER A 156 -7.52 -2.81 11.92
N VAL A 157 -8.80 -3.05 11.67
CA VAL A 157 -9.53 -4.20 12.23
C VAL A 157 -9.35 -5.37 11.26
N LYS A 158 -8.92 -6.53 11.81
CA LYS A 158 -8.88 -7.77 11.06
C LYS A 158 -10.02 -8.66 11.55
N ASP A 159 -11.10 -8.69 10.77
CA ASP A 159 -12.15 -9.71 10.92
C ASP A 159 -11.75 -10.93 10.09
N ILE A 160 -11.32 -11.99 10.79
CA ILE A 160 -11.13 -13.29 10.18
C ILE A 160 -12.52 -13.97 10.21
N SER A 161 -13.40 -13.57 9.31
CA SER A 161 -14.65 -14.28 9.09
C SER A 161 -14.39 -15.46 8.15
N VAL A 162 -14.75 -16.65 8.60
CA VAL A 162 -14.64 -17.90 7.83
C VAL A 162 -15.59 -17.92 6.61
N HIS A 163 -16.51 -16.98 6.51
CA HIS A 163 -17.47 -16.86 5.41
C HIS A 163 -16.99 -15.79 4.41
N GLY A 164 -16.29 -16.27 3.41
CA GLY A 164 -15.72 -15.48 2.34
C GLY A 164 -16.72 -14.61 1.58
N LYS A 165 -16.78 -13.35 1.94
CA LYS A 165 -17.28 -12.27 1.08
C LYS A 165 -16.50 -10.99 1.37
N THR A 166 -15.20 -10.98 1.23
CA THR A 166 -14.54 -9.68 1.32
C THR A 166 -13.53 -9.52 0.23
N HIS A 167 -13.98 -8.93 -0.81
CA HIS A 167 -13.15 -8.19 -1.71
C HIS A 167 -12.78 -6.79 -1.14
N SER A 168 -13.03 -6.54 0.14
CA SER A 168 -12.67 -5.33 0.86
C SER A 168 -11.40 -5.58 1.67
N LYS A 169 -10.48 -4.63 1.67
CA LYS A 169 -9.23 -4.70 2.45
C LYS A 169 -9.45 -4.55 3.97
N GLY A 170 -10.71 -4.32 4.39
CA GLY A 170 -11.06 -3.92 5.75
C GLY A 170 -10.89 -2.42 5.96
N GLY A 171 -11.58 -1.88 6.96
CA GLY A 171 -11.45 -0.47 7.34
C GLY A 171 -10.20 -0.22 8.18
N GLY A 172 -9.65 0.99 8.07
CA GLY A 172 -8.53 1.43 8.87
C GLY A 172 -8.61 2.91 9.20
N ILE A 173 -7.88 3.29 10.22
CA ILE A 173 -7.63 4.68 10.59
C ILE A 173 -6.13 4.89 10.52
N LEU A 174 -5.74 6.01 9.94
CA LEU A 174 -4.35 6.36 9.74
C LEU A 174 -4.15 7.82 10.16
N HIS A 175 -3.27 8.06 11.13
CA HIS A 175 -2.76 9.38 11.41
C HIS A 175 -1.74 9.75 10.34
N THR A 176 -2.00 10.81 9.59
CA THR A 176 -1.15 11.23 8.47
C THR A 176 0.05 12.04 8.95
N VAL A 177 1.03 12.22 8.08
CA VAL A 177 2.21 13.07 8.35
C VAL A 177 1.88 14.57 8.45
N HIS A 178 0.64 14.95 8.18
CA HIS A 178 0.13 16.32 8.24
C HIS A 178 -0.94 16.49 9.35
N ASP A 179 -0.95 15.59 10.34
CA ASP A 179 -1.85 15.59 11.49
C ASP A 179 -3.34 15.40 11.16
N ASN A 180 -3.69 15.01 9.95
CA ASN A 180 -5.05 14.62 9.60
C ASN A 180 -5.28 13.16 10.01
N LEU A 181 -6.55 12.79 10.28
CA LEU A 181 -6.95 11.39 10.28
C LEU A 181 -7.53 11.02 8.92
N LEU A 182 -7.03 9.93 8.36
CA LEU A 182 -7.59 9.30 7.18
C LEU A 182 -8.33 8.05 7.62
N VAL A 183 -9.61 7.96 7.24
CA VAL A 183 -10.49 6.81 7.53
C VAL A 183 -10.95 6.22 6.21
N GLY A 184 -10.73 4.93 6.02
CA GLY A 184 -11.16 4.30 4.78
C GLY A 184 -10.80 2.83 4.66
N PRO A 185 -11.17 2.20 3.49
CA PRO A 185 -10.89 0.81 3.19
C PRO A 185 -9.42 0.56 2.88
#